data_637a1ad3daab76cb187df0991b261cb1
#
_entry.id   637a1ad3daab76cb187df0991b261cb1
#
_cell.length_a   1.000
_cell.length_b   1.000
_cell.length_c   1.000
_cell.angle_alpha   90.00
_cell.angle_beta   90.00
_cell.angle_gamma   90.00
#
_symmetry.space_group_name_H-M   'P 1'
#
loop_
_entity.id
_entity.type
_entity.pdbx_description
1 polymer ?
#
loop_
_entity_poly.entity_id
_entity_poly.type
_entity_poly.pdbx_seq_one_letter_code
_entity_poly.pdbx_strand_id
1 'polypeptide(L)'
;SIKLTLLMLSVVPLVAFAAVIFGRFIRKYSKKVQDQVAQSQVVVEETMQGISIVKAFANEWYEIARYDGKIKEVVKLAIKGGKYRGYFASFIIFCLFGAIVAVVWYGVRLSIIGEMSVGQLISFVLYSTFVGASFGGIAELYAQIQKAIGATERVFELLDEIPEKINSTKDSHAIQKIQEKNLKIK
;
A
#
# COMPACT_ATOMS: atom_id res chain seq x y z
N SER A 1 35.04 -10.44 -3.59
CA SER A 1 35.41 -11.62 -2.77
C SER A 1 34.18 -12.51 -2.59
N ILE A 2 34.26 -13.76 -3.07
CA ILE A 2 33.18 -14.75 -2.97
C ILE A 2 32.75 -14.95 -1.50
N LYS A 3 33.69 -14.92 -0.56
CA LYS A 3 33.44 -15.08 0.88
C LYS A 3 32.53 -13.97 1.43
N LEU A 4 32.77 -12.71 1.06
CA LEU A 4 31.96 -11.56 1.48
C LEU A 4 30.58 -11.59 0.81
N THR A 5 30.49 -11.97 -0.46
CA THR A 5 29.21 -12.11 -1.16
C THR A 5 28.35 -13.19 -0.53
N LEU A 6 28.93 -14.32 -0.15
CA LEU A 6 28.21 -15.42 0.51
C LEU A 6 27.70 -15.02 1.91
N LEU A 7 28.50 -14.26 2.65
CA LEU A 7 28.09 -13.68 3.94
C LEU A 7 26.89 -12.73 3.76
N MET A 8 26.94 -11.86 2.77
CA MET A 8 25.86 -10.92 2.51
C MET A 8 24.60 -11.65 2.00
N LEU A 9 24.78 -12.68 1.17
CA LEU A 9 23.66 -13.49 0.65
C LEU A 9 22.97 -14.29 1.77
N SER A 10 23.68 -14.66 2.84
CA SER A 10 23.09 -15.38 3.98
C SER A 10 22.06 -14.57 4.77
N VAL A 11 22.12 -13.23 4.69
CA VAL A 11 21.15 -12.33 5.33
C VAL A 11 19.81 -12.34 4.58
N VAL A 12 19.82 -12.56 3.26
CA VAL A 12 18.62 -12.52 2.42
C VAL A 12 17.54 -13.52 2.85
N PRO A 13 17.84 -14.81 3.06
CA PRO A 13 16.83 -15.76 3.50
C PRO A 13 16.28 -15.43 4.90
N LEU A 14 17.09 -14.87 5.80
CA LEU A 14 16.66 -14.46 7.12
C LEU A 14 15.62 -13.34 7.02
N VAL A 15 15.89 -12.31 6.20
CA VAL A 15 14.97 -11.19 5.96
C VAL A 15 13.71 -11.68 5.24
N ALA A 16 13.84 -12.56 4.25
CA ALA A 16 12.70 -13.13 3.52
C ALA A 16 11.77 -13.92 4.46
N PHE A 17 12.32 -14.75 5.34
CA PHE A 17 11.54 -15.49 6.32
C PHE A 17 10.80 -14.57 7.29
N ALA A 18 11.46 -13.54 7.81
CA ALA A 18 10.83 -12.52 8.64
C ALA A 18 9.73 -11.77 7.87
N ALA A 19 9.97 -11.41 6.61
CA ALA A 19 8.98 -10.73 5.78
C ALA A 19 7.69 -11.55 5.60
N VAL A 20 7.79 -12.86 5.43
CA VAL A 20 6.63 -13.75 5.34
C VAL A 20 5.85 -13.78 6.66
N ILE A 21 6.54 -13.91 7.79
CA ILE A 21 5.89 -13.96 9.11
C ILE A 21 5.20 -12.64 9.43
N PHE A 22 5.96 -11.54 9.41
CA PHE A 22 5.42 -10.20 9.70
C PHE A 22 4.36 -9.78 8.69
N GLY A 23 4.54 -10.09 7.41
CA GLY A 23 3.60 -9.80 6.34
C GLY A 23 2.22 -10.42 6.57
N ARG A 24 2.16 -11.67 7.08
CA ARG A 24 0.89 -12.32 7.45
C ARG A 24 0.17 -11.56 8.58
N PHE A 25 0.90 -11.16 9.62
CA PHE A 25 0.32 -10.40 10.74
C PHE A 25 -0.14 -9.01 10.28
N ILE A 26 0.68 -8.29 9.53
CA ILE A 26 0.35 -6.96 9.00
C ILE A 26 -0.91 -7.04 8.13
N ARG A 27 -0.99 -8.00 7.21
CA ARG A 27 -2.16 -8.20 6.35
C ARG A 27 -3.42 -8.51 7.16
N LYS A 28 -3.31 -9.40 8.17
CA LYS A 28 -4.43 -9.76 9.06
C LYS A 28 -4.99 -8.55 9.80
N TYR A 29 -4.11 -7.70 10.37
CA TYR A 29 -4.56 -6.51 11.10
C TYR A 29 -5.05 -5.41 10.15
N SER A 30 -4.43 -5.22 8.98
CA SER A 30 -4.91 -4.28 7.97
C SER A 30 -6.33 -4.63 7.51
N LYS A 31 -6.62 -5.92 7.25
CA LYS A 31 -7.97 -6.36 6.91
C LYS A 31 -8.96 -6.05 8.04
N LYS A 32 -8.63 -6.39 9.29
CA LYS A 32 -9.50 -6.11 10.45
C LYS A 32 -9.78 -4.62 10.63
N VAL A 33 -8.79 -3.76 10.36
CA VAL A 33 -8.98 -2.30 10.41
C VAL A 33 -9.96 -1.87 9.33
N GLN A 34 -9.81 -2.35 8.10
CA GLN A 34 -10.74 -2.02 7.00
C GLN A 34 -12.16 -2.50 7.28
N ASP A 35 -12.32 -3.73 7.78
CA ASP A 35 -13.62 -4.28 8.13
C ASP A 35 -14.28 -3.43 9.25
N GLN A 36 -13.51 -2.97 10.23
CA GLN A 36 -14.03 -2.14 11.32
C GLN A 36 -14.34 -0.70 10.87
N VAL A 37 -13.55 -0.14 9.94
CA VAL A 37 -13.85 1.15 9.31
C VAL A 37 -15.16 1.05 8.52
N ALA A 38 -15.36 0.00 7.74
CA ALA A 38 -16.62 -0.22 7.04
C ALA A 38 -17.82 -0.28 7.99
N GLN A 39 -17.68 -0.98 9.13
CA GLN A 39 -18.73 -1.01 10.17
C GLN A 39 -19.00 0.37 10.79
N SER A 40 -17.97 1.21 10.94
CA SER A 40 -18.18 2.57 11.45
C SER A 40 -18.88 3.47 10.44
N GLN A 41 -18.65 3.24 9.14
CA GLN A 41 -19.36 3.97 8.07
C GLN A 41 -20.85 3.63 8.01
N VAL A 42 -21.23 2.36 8.27
CA VAL A 42 -22.65 1.97 8.38
C VAL A 42 -23.37 2.76 9.47
N VAL A 43 -22.72 2.97 10.63
CA VAL A 43 -23.30 3.79 11.69
C VAL A 43 -23.56 5.23 11.23
N VAL A 44 -22.63 5.82 10.50
CA VAL A 44 -22.80 7.18 9.94
C VAL A 44 -23.93 7.21 8.93
N GLU A 45 -24.00 6.22 8.03
CA GLU A 45 -25.03 6.13 7.00
C GLU A 45 -26.41 5.98 7.62
N GLU A 46 -26.60 5.06 8.58
CA GLU A 46 -27.84 4.89 9.33
C GLU A 46 -28.28 6.20 10.03
N THR A 47 -27.32 6.87 10.71
CA THR A 47 -27.60 8.12 11.43
C THR A 47 -27.99 9.25 10.46
N MET A 48 -27.33 9.34 9.30
CA MET A 48 -27.64 10.35 8.29
C MET A 48 -28.98 10.10 7.61
N GLN A 49 -29.33 8.84 7.33
CA GLN A 49 -30.65 8.48 6.79
C GLN A 49 -31.78 8.77 7.80
N GLY A 50 -31.53 8.55 9.09
CA GLY A 50 -32.48 8.83 10.17
C GLY A 50 -32.33 10.19 10.83
N ILE A 51 -31.63 11.16 10.24
CA ILE A 51 -31.25 12.42 10.92
C ILE A 51 -32.44 13.23 11.44
N SER A 52 -33.56 13.22 10.75
CA SER A 52 -34.79 13.89 11.20
C SER A 52 -35.33 13.27 12.49
N ILE A 53 -35.26 11.96 12.65
CA ILE A 53 -35.68 11.24 13.86
C ILE A 53 -34.71 11.55 15.00
N VAL A 54 -33.39 11.47 14.74
CA VAL A 54 -32.37 11.81 15.73
C VAL A 54 -32.58 13.21 16.27
N LYS A 55 -32.86 14.19 15.39
CA LYS A 55 -33.14 15.59 15.75
C LYS A 55 -34.46 15.75 16.52
N ALA A 56 -35.52 15.07 16.10
CA ALA A 56 -36.82 15.12 16.76
C ALA A 56 -36.79 14.65 18.22
N PHE A 57 -35.92 13.65 18.49
CA PHE A 57 -35.76 13.09 19.85
C PHE A 57 -34.56 13.65 20.62
N ALA A 58 -33.84 14.64 20.05
CA ALA A 58 -32.63 15.25 20.62
C ALA A 58 -31.57 14.19 21.05
N ASN A 59 -31.38 13.17 20.22
CA ASN A 59 -30.57 11.98 20.55
C ASN A 59 -29.17 11.99 19.92
N GLU A 60 -28.67 13.20 19.58
CA GLU A 60 -27.36 13.36 18.91
C GLU A 60 -26.21 12.82 19.73
N TRP A 61 -26.24 13.01 21.05
CA TRP A 61 -25.19 12.54 21.94
C TRP A 61 -25.10 11.02 21.98
N TYR A 62 -26.19 10.33 21.84
CA TYR A 62 -26.21 8.87 21.76
C TYR A 62 -25.53 8.37 20.48
N GLU A 63 -25.86 8.98 19.34
CA GLU A 63 -25.24 8.60 18.05
C GLU A 63 -23.75 8.93 18.03
N ILE A 64 -23.34 10.06 18.60
CA ILE A 64 -21.91 10.39 18.75
C ILE A 64 -21.20 9.35 19.62
N ALA A 65 -21.77 8.95 20.74
CA ALA A 65 -21.17 7.93 21.61
C ALA A 65 -21.10 6.55 20.93
N ARG A 66 -22.11 6.19 20.15
CA ARG A 66 -22.16 4.96 19.35
C ARG A 66 -21.04 4.94 18.31
N TYR A 67 -20.85 6.04 17.58
CA TYR A 67 -19.78 6.19 16.61
C TYR A 67 -18.37 6.20 17.26
N ASP A 68 -18.21 6.94 18.36
CA ASP A 68 -16.94 7.00 19.11
C ASP A 68 -16.51 5.61 19.59
N GLY A 69 -17.45 4.78 20.04
CA GLY A 69 -17.18 3.40 20.41
C GLY A 69 -16.59 2.60 19.23
N LYS A 70 -17.16 2.72 18.03
CA LYS A 70 -16.67 2.06 16.81
C LYS A 70 -15.28 2.56 16.39
N ILE A 71 -15.06 3.87 16.42
CA ILE A 71 -13.77 4.47 16.09
C ILE A 71 -12.67 4.05 17.09
N LYS A 72 -12.98 3.97 18.37
CA LYS A 72 -12.02 3.44 19.38
C LYS A 72 -11.56 2.02 19.07
N GLU A 73 -12.44 1.16 18.56
CA GLU A 73 -12.06 -0.19 18.10
C GLU A 73 -11.15 -0.14 16.87
N VAL A 74 -11.45 0.73 15.88
CA VAL A 74 -10.59 0.97 14.72
C VAL A 74 -9.19 1.38 15.16
N VAL A 75 -9.09 2.39 16.05
CA VAL A 75 -7.81 2.89 16.57
C VAL A 75 -7.04 1.79 17.29
N LYS A 76 -7.68 0.98 18.14
CA LYS A 76 -7.05 -0.13 18.85
C LYS A 76 -6.45 -1.16 17.89
N LEU A 77 -7.16 -1.50 16.82
CA LEU A 77 -6.68 -2.42 15.79
C LEU A 77 -5.57 -1.80 14.94
N ALA A 78 -5.69 -0.52 14.57
CA ALA A 78 -4.69 0.21 13.81
C ALA A 78 -3.36 0.32 14.58
N ILE A 79 -3.40 0.61 15.88
CA ILE A 79 -2.21 0.64 16.75
C ILE A 79 -1.55 -0.75 16.79
N LYS A 80 -2.33 -1.84 16.92
CA LYS A 80 -1.77 -3.20 16.89
C LYS A 80 -1.08 -3.47 15.55
N GLY A 81 -1.73 -3.15 14.42
CA GLY A 81 -1.14 -3.28 13.10
C GLY A 81 0.13 -2.43 12.93
N GLY A 82 0.10 -1.19 13.43
CA GLY A 82 1.26 -0.28 13.45
C GLY A 82 2.44 -0.82 14.23
N LYS A 83 2.21 -1.45 15.39
CA LYS A 83 3.27 -2.10 16.17
C LYS A 83 3.97 -3.22 15.38
N TYR A 84 3.22 -4.08 14.68
CA TYR A 84 3.84 -5.12 13.85
C TYR A 84 4.66 -4.53 12.70
N ARG A 85 4.20 -3.44 12.07
CA ARG A 85 4.99 -2.72 11.05
C ARG A 85 6.26 -2.12 11.65
N GLY A 86 6.16 -1.52 12.84
CA GLY A 86 7.32 -0.97 13.57
C GLY A 86 8.35 -2.05 13.90
N TYR A 87 7.93 -3.18 14.45
CA TYR A 87 8.83 -4.29 14.75
C TYR A 87 9.51 -4.85 13.49
N PHE A 88 8.78 -4.98 12.41
CA PHE A 88 9.33 -5.43 11.13
C PHE A 88 10.35 -4.42 10.58
N ALA A 89 10.03 -3.13 10.58
CA ALA A 89 10.96 -2.09 10.15
C ALA A 89 12.23 -2.06 10.99
N SER A 90 12.10 -2.14 12.33
CA SER A 90 13.24 -2.21 13.24
C SER A 90 14.10 -3.45 12.99
N PHE A 91 13.47 -4.60 12.72
CA PHE A 91 14.18 -5.84 12.40
C PHE A 91 14.97 -5.71 11.10
N ILE A 92 14.37 -5.13 10.04
CA ILE A 92 15.08 -4.89 8.77
C ILE A 92 16.29 -3.98 8.97
N ILE A 93 16.09 -2.86 9.68
CA ILE A 93 17.18 -1.92 9.98
C ILE A 93 18.30 -2.62 10.74
N PHE A 94 17.96 -3.40 11.76
CA PHE A 94 18.94 -4.17 12.53
C PHE A 94 19.72 -5.18 11.67
N CYS A 95 19.02 -5.91 10.79
CA CYS A 95 19.66 -6.85 9.86
C CYS A 95 20.58 -6.12 8.85
N LEU A 96 20.15 -4.97 8.33
CA LEU A 96 20.91 -4.18 7.38
C LEU A 96 22.22 -3.67 8.00
N PHE A 97 22.12 -2.99 9.16
CA PHE A 97 23.31 -2.49 9.86
C PHE A 97 24.19 -3.63 10.36
N GLY A 98 23.60 -4.71 10.88
CA GLY A 98 24.33 -5.90 11.29
C GLY A 98 25.09 -6.54 10.13
N ALA A 99 24.50 -6.61 8.95
CA ALA A 99 25.18 -7.12 7.74
C ALA A 99 26.36 -6.22 7.33
N ILE A 100 26.20 -4.90 7.36
CA ILE A 100 27.28 -3.94 7.06
C ILE A 100 28.44 -4.13 8.06
N VAL A 101 28.15 -4.18 9.36
CA VAL A 101 29.17 -4.38 10.39
C VAL A 101 29.88 -5.73 10.21
N ALA A 102 29.14 -6.79 9.94
CA ALA A 102 29.71 -8.12 9.69
C ALA A 102 30.61 -8.16 8.45
N VAL A 103 30.19 -7.50 7.36
CA VAL A 103 30.99 -7.37 6.13
C VAL A 103 32.29 -6.60 6.39
N VAL A 104 32.20 -5.47 7.08
CA VAL A 104 33.38 -4.65 7.40
C VAL A 104 34.33 -5.43 8.31
N TRP A 105 33.80 -6.03 9.39
CA TRP A 105 34.60 -6.82 10.31
C TRP A 105 35.32 -7.99 9.62
N TYR A 106 34.61 -8.76 8.83
CA TYR A 106 35.17 -9.88 8.11
C TYR A 106 36.12 -9.45 6.99
N GLY A 107 35.81 -8.35 6.29
CA GLY A 107 36.66 -7.78 5.25
C GLY A 107 37.99 -7.24 5.79
N VAL A 108 37.99 -6.57 6.97
CA VAL A 108 39.20 -6.16 7.66
C VAL A 108 40.06 -7.37 8.03
N ARG A 109 39.46 -8.47 8.49
CA ARG A 109 40.16 -9.72 8.78
C ARG A 109 40.84 -10.30 7.53
N LEU A 110 40.14 -10.31 6.40
CA LEU A 110 40.69 -10.76 5.11
C LEU A 110 41.83 -9.85 4.62
N SER A 111 41.75 -8.55 4.91
CA SER A 111 42.81 -7.60 4.57
C SER A 111 44.08 -7.82 5.40
N ILE A 112 43.96 -8.13 6.68
CA ILE A 112 45.10 -8.41 7.57
C ILE A 112 45.83 -9.68 7.13
N ILE A 113 45.10 -10.69 6.62
CA ILE A 113 45.68 -11.97 6.13
C ILE A 113 46.25 -11.80 4.71
N GLY A 114 46.08 -10.62 4.06
CA GLY A 114 46.59 -10.34 2.72
C GLY A 114 45.73 -10.90 1.57
N GLU A 115 44.55 -11.46 1.85
CA GLU A 115 43.62 -11.97 0.82
C GLU A 115 42.86 -10.86 0.10
N MET A 116 42.83 -9.64 0.66
CA MET A 116 42.11 -8.51 0.07
C MET A 116 42.74 -7.16 0.44
N SER A 117 42.75 -6.21 -0.49
CA SER A 117 43.20 -4.84 -0.18
C SER A 117 42.08 -4.03 0.45
N VAL A 118 42.45 -3.00 1.24
CA VAL A 118 41.48 -2.07 1.84
C VAL A 118 40.64 -1.38 0.77
N GLY A 119 41.22 -1.04 -0.38
CA GLY A 119 40.51 -0.45 -1.52
C GLY A 119 39.43 -1.39 -2.09
N GLN A 120 39.72 -2.69 -2.16
CA GLN A 120 38.72 -3.70 -2.59
C GLN A 120 37.58 -3.83 -1.59
N LEU A 121 37.85 -3.70 -0.28
CA LEU A 121 36.81 -3.71 0.75
C LEU A 121 35.87 -2.49 0.60
N ILE A 122 36.44 -1.32 0.45
CA ILE A 122 35.66 -0.09 0.26
C ILE A 122 34.80 -0.18 -1.00
N SER A 123 35.40 -0.63 -2.11
CA SER A 123 34.67 -0.84 -3.36
C SER A 123 33.53 -1.85 -3.20
N PHE A 124 33.76 -2.95 -2.47
CA PHE A 124 32.72 -3.97 -2.20
C PHE A 124 31.54 -3.37 -1.41
N VAL A 125 31.80 -2.59 -0.36
CA VAL A 125 30.75 -1.94 0.44
C VAL A 125 29.96 -0.95 -0.41
N LEU A 126 30.62 -0.12 -1.22
CA LEU A 126 29.97 0.84 -2.12
C LEU A 126 29.07 0.13 -3.14
N TYR A 127 29.62 -0.86 -3.87
CA TYR A 127 28.81 -1.62 -4.85
C TYR A 127 27.65 -2.36 -4.21
N SER A 128 27.85 -2.95 -3.02
CA SER A 128 26.76 -3.61 -2.28
C SER A 128 25.65 -2.65 -1.92
N THR A 129 25.96 -1.42 -1.56
CA THR A 129 24.97 -0.38 -1.26
C THR A 129 24.17 0.00 -2.52
N PHE A 130 24.86 0.20 -3.66
CA PHE A 130 24.18 0.48 -4.94
C PHE A 130 23.26 -0.66 -5.39
N VAL A 131 23.74 -1.89 -5.29
CA VAL A 131 22.95 -3.09 -5.63
C VAL A 131 21.72 -3.18 -4.72
N GLY A 132 21.91 -2.97 -3.40
CA GLY A 132 20.79 -2.98 -2.44
C GLY A 132 19.72 -1.92 -2.75
N ALA A 133 20.15 -0.70 -3.08
CA ALA A 133 19.24 0.37 -3.46
C ALA A 133 18.46 0.04 -4.75
N SER A 134 19.12 -0.59 -5.73
CA SER A 134 18.50 -1.01 -7.00
C SER A 134 17.39 -2.03 -6.80
N PHE A 135 17.54 -2.96 -5.87
CA PHE A 135 16.48 -3.92 -5.55
C PHE A 135 15.21 -3.23 -4.98
N GLY A 136 15.38 -2.17 -4.18
CA GLY A 136 14.26 -1.37 -3.70
C GLY A 136 13.47 -0.72 -4.86
N GLY A 137 14.18 -0.16 -5.83
CA GLY A 137 13.57 0.44 -7.03
C GLY A 137 12.79 -0.57 -7.89
N ILE A 138 13.31 -1.79 -8.07
CA ILE A 138 12.61 -2.84 -8.83
C ILE A 138 11.28 -3.22 -8.15
N ALA A 139 11.26 -3.35 -6.84
CA ALA A 139 10.03 -3.67 -6.11
C ALA A 139 8.96 -2.57 -6.26
N GLU A 140 9.37 -1.31 -6.26
CA GLU A 140 8.48 -0.17 -6.49
C GLU A 140 7.95 -0.16 -7.92
N LEU A 141 8.80 -0.36 -8.93
CA LEU A 141 8.40 -0.47 -10.33
C LEU A 141 7.39 -1.59 -10.55
N TYR A 142 7.61 -2.76 -9.93
CA TYR A 142 6.66 -3.87 -10.02
C TYR A 142 5.28 -3.50 -9.43
N ALA A 143 5.26 -2.81 -8.29
CA ALA A 143 4.01 -2.35 -7.68
C ALA A 143 3.27 -1.32 -8.57
N GLN A 144 4.01 -0.41 -9.22
CA GLN A 144 3.45 0.56 -10.16
C GLN A 144 2.88 -0.11 -11.41
N ILE A 145 3.58 -1.11 -11.97
CA ILE A 145 3.09 -1.90 -13.11
C ILE A 145 1.80 -2.63 -12.75
N GLN A 146 1.74 -3.29 -11.60
CA GLN A 146 0.52 -3.98 -11.15
C GLN A 146 -0.66 -3.02 -10.96
N LYS A 147 -0.40 -1.82 -10.46
CA LYS A 147 -1.43 -0.79 -10.34
C LYS A 147 -1.92 -0.30 -11.71
N ALA A 148 -1.01 -0.13 -12.67
CA ALA A 148 -1.37 0.27 -14.04
C ALA A 148 -2.19 -0.82 -14.73
N ILE A 149 -1.79 -2.10 -14.63
CA ILE A 149 -2.54 -3.24 -15.18
C ILE A 149 -3.96 -3.27 -14.60
N GLY A 150 -4.12 -3.20 -13.26
CA GLY A 150 -5.44 -3.22 -12.64
C GLY A 150 -6.34 -2.05 -13.04
N ALA A 151 -5.77 -0.86 -13.26
CA ALA A 151 -6.52 0.30 -13.76
C ALA A 151 -6.96 0.10 -15.22
N THR A 152 -6.10 -0.49 -16.04
CA THR A 152 -6.36 -0.73 -17.48
C THR A 152 -7.38 -1.85 -17.67
N GLU A 153 -7.32 -2.93 -16.87
CA GLU A 153 -8.27 -4.04 -16.92
C GLU A 153 -9.72 -3.56 -16.72
N ARG A 154 -9.94 -2.66 -15.77
CA ARG A 154 -11.26 -2.09 -15.54
C ARG A 154 -11.77 -1.20 -16.70
N VAL A 155 -10.85 -0.54 -17.41
CA VAL A 155 -11.21 0.24 -18.61
C VAL A 155 -11.61 -0.68 -19.74
N PHE A 156 -10.90 -1.81 -19.93
CA PHE A 156 -11.26 -2.80 -20.94
C PHE A 156 -12.58 -3.50 -20.62
N GLU A 157 -12.85 -3.85 -19.36
CA GLU A 157 -14.16 -4.38 -18.94
C GLU A 157 -15.30 -3.43 -19.31
N LEU A 158 -15.13 -2.12 -19.09
CA LEU A 158 -16.14 -1.12 -19.46
C LEU A 158 -16.28 -0.94 -20.97
N LEU A 159 -15.21 -1.14 -21.74
CA LEU A 159 -15.26 -1.07 -23.23
C LEU A 159 -15.92 -2.31 -23.84
N ASP A 160 -15.80 -3.46 -23.17
CA ASP A 160 -16.43 -4.71 -23.61
C ASP A 160 -17.91 -4.82 -23.18
N GLU A 161 -18.40 -3.93 -22.30
CA GLU A 161 -19.83 -3.85 -22.00
C GLU A 161 -20.63 -3.42 -23.24
N ILE A 162 -21.73 -4.10 -23.46
CA ILE A 162 -22.64 -3.82 -24.59
C ILE A 162 -23.22 -2.42 -24.40
N PRO A 163 -22.92 -1.44 -25.28
CA PRO A 163 -23.44 -0.10 -25.13
C PRO A 163 -24.98 -0.11 -25.16
N GLU A 164 -25.59 0.68 -24.29
CA GLU A 164 -27.04 0.87 -24.32
C GLU A 164 -27.48 1.25 -25.73
N LYS A 165 -28.55 0.61 -26.21
CA LYS A 165 -29.18 0.97 -27.49
C LYS A 165 -29.76 2.37 -27.34
N ILE A 166 -28.96 3.39 -27.65
CA ILE A 166 -29.46 4.76 -27.78
C ILE A 166 -30.48 4.74 -28.91
N ASN A 167 -31.72 5.10 -28.58
CA ASN A 167 -32.80 5.15 -29.55
C ASN A 167 -32.59 6.41 -30.44
N SER A 168 -31.63 6.29 -31.41
CA SER A 168 -31.10 7.37 -32.24
C SER A 168 -32.22 8.11 -33.01
N THR A 169 -33.37 7.48 -33.22
CA THR A 169 -34.52 8.09 -33.89
C THR A 169 -35.27 9.12 -33.04
N LYS A 170 -35.32 8.93 -31.69
CA LYS A 170 -35.96 9.92 -30.82
C LYS A 170 -35.02 11.09 -30.50
N ASP A 171 -33.72 10.81 -30.39
CA ASP A 171 -32.73 11.85 -30.07
C ASP A 171 -32.43 12.74 -31.29
N SER A 172 -32.45 12.20 -32.53
CA SER A 172 -32.29 13.02 -33.73
C SER A 172 -33.46 14.03 -33.91
N HIS A 173 -34.68 13.62 -33.61
CA HIS A 173 -35.83 14.53 -33.61
C HIS A 173 -35.80 15.57 -32.48
N ALA A 174 -35.28 15.22 -31.33
CA ALA A 174 -35.11 16.18 -30.24
C ALA A 174 -34.00 17.20 -30.53
N ILE A 175 -32.89 16.77 -31.11
CA ILE A 175 -31.77 17.64 -31.52
C ILE A 175 -32.20 18.55 -32.66
N GLN A 176 -32.94 18.07 -33.69
CA GLN A 176 -33.49 18.89 -34.74
C GLN A 176 -34.46 19.97 -34.21
N LYS A 177 -35.36 19.60 -33.28
CA LYS A 177 -36.26 20.58 -32.64
C LYS A 177 -35.51 21.66 -31.86
N ILE A 178 -34.42 21.32 -31.19
CA ILE A 178 -33.58 22.29 -30.46
C ILE A 178 -32.84 23.22 -31.42
N GLN A 179 -32.32 22.68 -32.53
CA GLN A 179 -31.68 23.48 -33.59
C GLN A 179 -32.65 24.43 -34.28
N GLU A 180 -33.85 23.98 -34.63
CA GLU A 180 -34.87 24.85 -35.21
C GLU A 180 -35.36 25.95 -34.26
N LYS A 181 -35.42 25.65 -32.95
CA LYS A 181 -35.80 26.63 -31.96
C LYS A 181 -34.72 27.70 -31.77
N ASN A 182 -33.45 27.32 -31.83
CA ASN A 182 -32.33 28.26 -31.73
C ASN A 182 -32.14 29.12 -32.97
N LEU A 183 -32.58 28.66 -34.16
CA LEU A 183 -32.60 29.43 -35.41
C LEU A 183 -33.73 30.48 -35.45
N LYS A 184 -34.80 30.27 -34.69
CA LYS A 184 -35.95 31.24 -34.62
C LYS A 184 -35.76 32.36 -33.57
N ILE A 185 -34.65 32.31 -32.79
CA ILE A 185 -34.34 33.28 -31.75
C ILE A 185 -33.26 34.30 -32.21
N LYS A 186 -32.80 34.18 -33.48
CA LYS A 186 -31.95 35.14 -34.15
C LYS A 186 -32.77 35.90 -35.19
#